data_dfb3e62b27f0555ee10e3662a7a48612
#
_entry.id   dfb3e62b27f0555ee10e3662a7a48612
#
_cell.length_a   1.000
_cell.length_b   1.000
_cell.length_c   1.000
_cell.angle_alpha   90.00
_cell.angle_beta   90.00
_cell.angle_gamma   90.00
#
_symmetry.space_group_name_H-M   'P 1'
#
loop_
_entity.id
_entity.type
_entity.pdbx_description
1 polymer ?
#
loop_
_entity_poly.entity_id
_entity_poly.type
_entity_poly.pdbx_seq_one_letter_code
_entity_poly.pdbx_strand_id
1 'polypeptide(L)'
;MTHIPVMLEQAVDVLVHRLDGFYIDCTFGRGGHSAAILSKLSDQGRLMVIDKDPEAIAVAQASMGHDARVSIVQGSFAQIKDHVAASSVEKVDGILLDLGVSSNQLDVAERGFSFGKPGPLDMRMDNSAGETAAEWLNRASESEISVVLKEFGEERHA
;
A
#
# COMPACT_ATOMS: atom_id res chain seq x y z
N MET A 1 16.60 6.09 -10.44
CA MET A 1 17.15 5.15 -9.44
C MET A 1 16.10 4.10 -9.14
N THR A 2 16.43 2.82 -9.19
CA THR A 2 15.52 1.75 -8.73
C THR A 2 15.43 1.84 -7.21
N HIS A 3 14.24 2.13 -6.71
CA HIS A 3 13.98 2.15 -5.27
C HIS A 3 14.06 0.71 -4.73
N ILE A 4 14.92 0.49 -3.75
CA ILE A 4 15.03 -0.80 -3.06
C ILE A 4 14.11 -0.70 -1.83
N PRO A 5 13.15 -1.63 -1.67
CA PRO A 5 12.28 -1.65 -0.49
C PRO A 5 13.07 -1.83 0.80
N VAL A 6 12.54 -1.28 1.89
CA VAL A 6 13.16 -1.40 3.21
C VAL A 6 13.14 -2.86 3.66
N MET A 7 14.30 -3.36 4.12
CA MET A 7 14.47 -4.73 4.65
C MET A 7 13.90 -5.84 3.73
N LEU A 8 14.01 -5.67 2.42
CA LEU A 8 13.40 -6.54 1.42
C LEU A 8 13.65 -8.03 1.69
N GLU A 9 14.91 -8.42 1.77
CA GLU A 9 15.32 -9.83 1.97
C GLU A 9 14.85 -10.34 3.32
N GLN A 10 15.12 -9.58 4.40
CA GLN A 10 14.79 -9.97 5.76
C GLN A 10 13.29 -10.17 5.97
N ALA A 11 12.48 -9.25 5.45
CA ALA A 11 11.03 -9.33 5.55
C ALA A 11 10.48 -10.56 4.80
N VAL A 12 10.96 -10.79 3.58
CA VAL A 12 10.50 -11.90 2.75
C VAL A 12 10.99 -13.26 3.27
N ASP A 13 12.22 -13.33 3.82
CA ASP A 13 12.77 -14.56 4.41
C ASP A 13 11.97 -15.01 5.64
N VAL A 14 11.55 -14.07 6.47
CA VAL A 14 10.71 -14.38 7.64
C VAL A 14 9.27 -14.70 7.23
N LEU A 15 8.75 -14.00 6.24
CA LEU A 15 7.36 -14.13 5.82
C LEU A 15 7.10 -15.46 5.10
N VAL A 16 7.94 -15.81 4.09
CA VAL A 16 7.70 -16.95 3.21
C VAL A 16 8.30 -18.21 3.80
N HIS A 17 7.52 -18.90 4.63
CA HIS A 17 7.90 -20.18 5.26
C HIS A 17 7.31 -21.41 4.57
N ARG A 18 6.38 -21.23 3.61
CA ARG A 18 5.78 -22.28 2.77
C ARG A 18 5.76 -21.86 1.31
N LEU A 19 6.35 -22.65 0.43
CA LEU A 19 6.46 -22.33 -1.00
C LEU A 19 5.12 -22.44 -1.74
N ASP A 20 4.21 -23.25 -1.21
CA ASP A 20 2.83 -23.49 -1.70
C ASP A 20 1.78 -22.67 -0.93
N GLY A 21 2.22 -21.74 -0.07
CA GLY A 21 1.37 -20.92 0.80
C GLY A 21 0.64 -19.81 0.06
N PHE A 22 -0.33 -19.20 0.78
CA PHE A 22 -1.03 -17.99 0.34
C PHE A 22 -0.57 -16.78 1.15
N TYR A 23 -0.04 -15.80 0.45
CA TYR A 23 0.51 -14.58 1.02
C TYR A 23 -0.22 -13.34 0.54
N ILE A 24 -0.25 -12.30 1.36
CA ILE A 24 -0.87 -11.02 1.02
C ILE A 24 0.14 -9.90 1.23
N ASP A 25 0.39 -9.12 0.18
CA ASP A 25 1.08 -7.83 0.28
C ASP A 25 0.00 -6.73 0.28
N CYS A 26 -0.20 -6.09 1.43
CA CYS A 26 -1.23 -5.07 1.64
C CYS A 26 -0.82 -3.66 1.21
N THR A 27 0.41 -3.50 0.73
CA THR A 27 1.06 -2.23 0.40
C THR A 27 1.96 -2.42 -0.81
N PHE A 28 1.34 -2.74 -1.95
CA PHE A 28 2.08 -3.12 -3.16
C PHE A 28 3.09 -2.06 -3.61
N GLY A 29 2.68 -0.78 -3.62
CA GLY A 29 3.53 0.35 -4.02
C GLY A 29 4.11 0.18 -5.42
N ARG A 30 5.39 -0.21 -5.49
CA ARG A 30 6.11 -0.49 -6.76
C ARG A 30 6.42 -1.98 -6.95
N GLY A 31 5.93 -2.84 -6.08
CA GLY A 31 5.96 -4.30 -6.21
C GLY A 31 7.27 -4.98 -5.84
N GLY A 32 8.19 -4.29 -5.18
CA GLY A 32 9.48 -4.88 -4.82
C GLY A 32 9.34 -6.07 -3.87
N HIS A 33 8.60 -5.93 -2.78
CA HIS A 33 8.31 -7.04 -1.87
C HIS A 33 7.50 -8.13 -2.55
N SER A 34 6.45 -7.76 -3.29
CA SER A 34 5.61 -8.70 -4.04
C SER A 34 6.41 -9.55 -5.03
N ALA A 35 7.35 -8.94 -5.78
CA ALA A 35 8.22 -9.67 -6.70
C ALA A 35 9.13 -10.66 -5.96
N ALA A 36 9.70 -10.25 -4.83
CA ALA A 36 10.55 -11.12 -4.01
C ALA A 36 9.76 -12.28 -3.37
N ILE A 37 8.54 -12.03 -2.89
CA ILE A 37 7.63 -13.09 -2.40
C ILE A 37 7.35 -14.08 -3.54
N LEU A 38 6.90 -13.57 -4.70
CA LEU A 38 6.51 -14.39 -5.84
C LEU A 38 7.66 -15.24 -6.38
N SER A 39 8.89 -14.74 -6.32
CA SER A 39 10.09 -15.49 -6.73
C SER A 39 10.39 -16.71 -5.85
N LYS A 40 9.92 -16.72 -4.61
CA LYS A 40 10.08 -17.85 -3.68
C LYS A 40 8.94 -18.86 -3.79
N LEU A 41 7.77 -18.47 -4.30
CA LEU A 41 6.61 -19.34 -4.34
C LEU A 41 6.74 -20.39 -5.45
N SER A 42 6.26 -21.60 -5.17
CA SER A 42 6.06 -22.64 -6.18
C SER A 42 4.87 -22.30 -7.09
N ASP A 43 4.62 -23.15 -8.11
CA ASP A 43 3.46 -23.02 -9.00
C ASP A 43 2.11 -23.14 -8.25
N GLN A 44 2.11 -23.77 -7.06
CA GLN A 44 0.93 -23.90 -6.20
C GLN A 44 0.76 -22.74 -5.23
N GLY A 45 1.81 -21.94 -4.98
CA GLY A 45 1.74 -20.76 -4.12
C GLY A 45 0.86 -19.66 -4.72
N ARG A 46 0.34 -18.78 -3.89
CA ARG A 46 -0.54 -17.69 -4.31
C ARG A 46 -0.14 -16.40 -3.60
N LEU A 47 -0.27 -15.30 -4.32
CA LEU A 47 -0.03 -13.96 -3.80
C LEU A 47 -1.23 -13.06 -4.12
N MET A 48 -1.80 -12.44 -3.10
CA MET A 48 -2.72 -11.32 -3.27
C MET A 48 -1.95 -10.03 -3.03
N VAL A 49 -2.08 -9.08 -3.95
CA VAL A 49 -1.53 -7.75 -3.78
C VAL A 49 -2.67 -6.74 -3.65
N ILE A 50 -2.58 -5.87 -2.66
CA ILE A 50 -3.58 -4.85 -2.36
C ILE A 50 -2.89 -3.50 -2.34
N ASP A 51 -3.51 -2.50 -2.95
CA ASP A 51 -3.13 -1.11 -2.77
C ASP A 51 -4.36 -0.20 -2.93
N LYS A 52 -4.37 0.92 -2.24
CA LYS A 52 -5.38 1.98 -2.43
C LYS A 52 -5.10 2.82 -3.66
N ASP A 53 -3.82 3.00 -3.99
CA ASP A 53 -3.37 3.89 -5.05
C ASP A 53 -3.63 3.25 -6.43
N PRO A 54 -4.48 3.87 -7.28
CA PRO A 54 -4.74 3.35 -8.62
C PRO A 54 -3.48 3.28 -9.49
N GLU A 55 -2.47 4.14 -9.25
CA GLU A 55 -1.19 4.06 -9.96
C GLU A 55 -0.39 2.81 -9.56
N ALA A 56 -0.41 2.44 -8.27
CA ALA A 56 0.20 1.20 -7.81
C ALA A 56 -0.48 -0.03 -8.43
N ILE A 57 -1.82 -0.01 -8.50
CA ILE A 57 -2.59 -1.08 -9.15
C ILE A 57 -2.29 -1.18 -10.64
N ALA A 58 -2.14 -0.07 -11.34
CA ALA A 58 -1.73 -0.09 -12.76
C ALA A 58 -0.34 -0.72 -12.95
N VAL A 59 0.60 -0.44 -12.04
CA VAL A 59 1.93 -1.09 -12.04
C VAL A 59 1.81 -2.58 -11.74
N ALA A 60 0.98 -2.99 -10.78
CA ALA A 60 0.76 -4.40 -10.46
C ALA A 60 0.20 -5.16 -11.66
N GLN A 61 -0.80 -4.62 -12.35
CA GLN A 61 -1.37 -5.21 -13.55
C GLN A 61 -0.34 -5.36 -14.67
N ALA A 62 0.47 -4.33 -14.89
CA ALA A 62 1.50 -4.36 -15.95
C ALA A 62 2.63 -5.37 -15.65
N SER A 63 3.05 -5.47 -14.39
CA SER A 63 4.21 -6.29 -13.99
C SER A 63 3.87 -7.74 -13.64
N MET A 64 2.70 -7.99 -13.05
CA MET A 64 2.33 -9.29 -12.47
C MET A 64 0.98 -9.81 -12.93
N GLY A 65 0.18 -9.01 -13.65
CA GLY A 65 -1.17 -9.40 -14.07
C GLY A 65 -1.24 -10.63 -15.00
N HIS A 66 -0.10 -11.03 -15.57
CA HIS A 66 0.01 -12.23 -16.39
C HIS A 66 0.33 -13.53 -15.60
N ASP A 67 0.71 -13.41 -14.32
CA ASP A 67 1.01 -14.57 -13.49
C ASP A 67 -0.26 -15.09 -12.81
N ALA A 68 -0.64 -16.33 -13.15
CA ALA A 68 -1.85 -16.98 -12.63
C ALA A 68 -1.85 -17.18 -11.09
N ARG A 69 -0.70 -17.02 -10.44
CA ARG A 69 -0.56 -17.12 -8.99
C ARG A 69 -0.94 -15.82 -8.29
N VAL A 70 -1.08 -14.70 -9.03
CA VAL A 70 -1.28 -13.35 -8.47
C VAL A 70 -2.73 -12.92 -8.62
N SER A 71 -3.30 -12.43 -7.54
CA SER A 71 -4.57 -11.67 -7.54
C SER A 71 -4.30 -10.23 -7.15
N ILE A 72 -4.87 -9.28 -7.89
CA ILE A 72 -4.64 -7.84 -7.72
C ILE A 72 -5.95 -7.19 -7.29
N VAL A 73 -5.91 -6.46 -6.18
CA VAL A 73 -7.08 -5.82 -5.56
C VAL A 73 -6.80 -4.35 -5.33
N GLN A 74 -7.59 -3.48 -5.93
CA GLN A 74 -7.62 -2.06 -5.54
C GLN A 74 -8.51 -1.91 -4.31
N GLY A 75 -7.95 -1.44 -3.20
CA GLY A 75 -8.72 -1.24 -1.99
C GLY A 75 -7.87 -1.01 -0.74
N SER A 76 -8.56 -0.90 0.38
CA SER A 76 -7.91 -0.73 1.69
C SER A 76 -7.61 -2.07 2.34
N PHE A 77 -6.43 -2.21 2.94
CA PHE A 77 -6.14 -3.35 3.80
C PHE A 77 -7.04 -3.40 5.06
N ALA A 78 -7.72 -2.32 5.41
CA ALA A 78 -8.75 -2.36 6.45
C ALA A 78 -9.91 -3.32 6.09
N GLN A 79 -10.10 -3.61 4.80
CA GLN A 79 -11.10 -4.53 4.28
C GLN A 79 -10.51 -5.90 3.91
N ILE A 80 -9.34 -6.25 4.46
CA ILE A 80 -8.62 -7.49 4.13
C ILE A 80 -9.50 -8.74 4.31
N LYS A 81 -10.37 -8.75 5.31
CA LYS A 81 -11.29 -9.87 5.54
C LYS A 81 -12.25 -10.08 4.37
N ASP A 82 -12.76 -8.99 3.81
CA ASP A 82 -13.69 -9.04 2.68
C ASP A 82 -12.95 -9.46 1.40
N HIS A 83 -11.72 -8.96 1.21
CA HIS A 83 -10.87 -9.34 0.08
C HIS A 83 -10.50 -10.83 0.12
N VAL A 84 -10.16 -11.35 1.31
CA VAL A 84 -9.88 -12.79 1.50
C VAL A 84 -11.15 -13.63 1.30
N ALA A 85 -12.29 -13.19 1.83
CA ALA A 85 -13.55 -13.90 1.68
C ALA A 85 -14.02 -13.98 0.22
N ALA A 86 -13.71 -12.96 -0.60
CA ALA A 86 -13.97 -12.97 -2.04
C ALA A 86 -13.01 -13.88 -2.84
N SER A 87 -11.86 -14.22 -2.26
CA SER A 87 -10.94 -15.22 -2.79
C SER A 87 -11.37 -16.60 -2.33
N SER A 88 -11.18 -17.64 -3.15
CA SER A 88 -11.51 -19.02 -2.77
C SER A 88 -10.50 -19.64 -1.79
N VAL A 89 -9.82 -18.82 -0.99
CA VAL A 89 -8.74 -19.25 -0.08
C VAL A 89 -9.23 -19.26 1.36
N GLU A 90 -9.09 -20.39 2.03
CA GLU A 90 -9.54 -20.58 3.42
C GLU A 90 -8.51 -20.11 4.47
N LYS A 91 -7.22 -20.06 4.08
CA LYS A 91 -6.15 -19.78 5.02
C LYS A 91 -5.05 -18.91 4.39
N VAL A 92 -4.67 -17.87 5.12
CA VAL A 92 -3.53 -16.99 4.80
C VAL A 92 -2.32 -17.45 5.60
N ASP A 93 -1.17 -17.67 4.94
CA ASP A 93 0.08 -18.11 5.59
C ASP A 93 0.93 -16.91 6.02
N GLY A 94 0.79 -15.74 5.39
CA GLY A 94 1.48 -14.53 5.81
C GLY A 94 0.92 -13.26 5.20
N ILE A 95 1.06 -12.15 5.93
CA ILE A 95 0.61 -10.82 5.52
C ILE A 95 1.77 -9.85 5.70
N LEU A 96 2.04 -9.06 4.66
CA LEU A 96 3.03 -7.99 4.68
C LEU A 96 2.34 -6.64 4.66
N LEU A 97 2.82 -5.73 5.52
CA LEU A 97 2.44 -4.32 5.52
C LEU A 97 3.73 -3.48 5.62
N ASP A 98 4.03 -2.73 4.57
CA ASP A 98 5.08 -1.71 4.52
C ASP A 98 4.41 -0.33 4.56
N LEU A 99 4.09 0.12 5.80
CA LEU A 99 3.25 1.29 6.02
C LEU A 99 4.00 2.58 5.79
N GLY A 100 3.40 3.46 5.02
CA GLY A 100 3.93 4.79 4.70
C GLY A 100 3.51 5.27 3.32
N VAL A 101 4.21 6.29 2.84
CA VAL A 101 4.03 6.84 1.49
C VAL A 101 5.04 6.20 0.54
N SER A 102 4.64 5.97 -0.69
CA SER A 102 5.55 5.49 -1.73
C SER A 102 6.45 6.62 -2.24
N SER A 103 7.63 6.26 -2.77
CA SER A 103 8.52 7.25 -3.41
C SER A 103 7.82 8.01 -4.53
N ASN A 104 6.94 7.36 -5.29
CA ASN A 104 6.17 8.01 -6.36
C ASN A 104 5.25 9.10 -5.80
N GLN A 105 4.59 8.85 -4.66
CA GLN A 105 3.74 9.85 -4.01
C GLN A 105 4.53 11.07 -3.53
N LEU A 106 5.78 10.91 -3.13
CA LEU A 106 6.69 12.00 -2.77
C LEU A 106 7.27 12.70 -3.99
N ASP A 107 7.51 11.96 -5.08
CA ASP A 107 8.15 12.49 -6.28
C ASP A 107 7.21 13.29 -7.20
N VAL A 108 5.92 12.95 -7.20
CA VAL A 108 4.88 13.63 -7.99
C VAL A 108 4.27 14.76 -7.17
N ALA A 109 4.56 16.01 -7.57
CA ALA A 109 4.13 17.22 -6.83
C ALA A 109 2.60 17.30 -6.67
N GLU A 110 1.86 16.86 -7.68
CA GLU A 110 0.40 16.87 -7.76
C GLU A 110 -0.26 15.96 -6.71
N ARG A 111 0.49 14.99 -6.13
CA ARG A 111 0.01 14.12 -5.06
C ARG A 111 -0.04 14.81 -3.69
N GLY A 112 0.68 15.92 -3.51
CA GLY A 112 0.63 16.74 -2.30
C GLY A 112 1.36 16.19 -1.07
N PHE A 113 2.18 15.15 -1.20
CA PHE A 113 2.92 14.54 -0.09
C PHE A 113 4.31 15.16 0.14
N SER A 114 4.83 15.95 -0.80
CA SER A 114 6.20 16.46 -0.75
C SER A 114 6.28 17.81 -0.05
N PHE A 115 7.21 17.94 0.90
CA PHE A 115 7.57 19.25 1.47
C PHE A 115 8.45 20.08 0.53
N GLY A 116 9.17 19.44 -0.39
CA GLY A 116 10.16 20.09 -1.24
C GLY A 116 9.65 20.50 -2.61
N LYS A 117 8.44 20.08 -2.99
CA LYS A 117 7.87 20.34 -4.31
C LYS A 117 6.55 21.09 -4.16
N PRO A 118 6.37 22.25 -4.81
CA PRO A 118 5.10 22.96 -4.77
C PRO A 118 4.03 22.15 -5.53
N GLY A 119 2.85 22.00 -4.92
CA GLY A 119 1.73 21.25 -5.50
C GLY A 119 0.46 21.47 -4.71
N PRO A 120 -0.70 20.96 -5.17
CA PRO A 120 -1.95 21.01 -4.42
C PRO A 120 -1.82 20.20 -3.12
N LEU A 121 -2.49 20.63 -2.07
CA LEU A 121 -2.57 19.89 -0.81
C LEU A 121 -3.65 18.78 -0.94
N ASP A 122 -3.35 17.76 -1.73
CA ASP A 122 -4.26 16.62 -1.94
C ASP A 122 -4.09 15.55 -0.86
N MET A 123 -2.96 14.87 -0.81
CA MET A 123 -2.56 13.84 0.16
C MET A 123 -3.45 12.58 0.19
N ARG A 124 -4.29 12.36 -0.81
CA ARG A 124 -5.06 11.12 -0.93
C ARG A 124 -4.18 10.00 -1.48
N MET A 125 -4.21 8.84 -0.84
CA MET A 125 -3.61 7.62 -1.40
C MET A 125 -4.38 7.18 -2.65
N ASP A 126 -5.72 7.13 -2.57
CA ASP A 126 -6.63 7.00 -3.71
C ASP A 126 -7.11 8.39 -4.13
N ASN A 127 -6.51 8.94 -5.18
CA ASN A 127 -6.86 10.27 -5.69
C ASN A 127 -8.15 10.29 -6.55
N SER A 128 -8.76 9.13 -6.77
CA SER A 128 -10.05 9.02 -7.49
C SER A 128 -11.27 9.23 -6.58
N ALA A 129 -11.10 9.17 -5.26
CA ALA A 129 -12.20 9.22 -4.30
C ALA A 129 -11.82 9.96 -3.00
N GLY A 130 -12.86 10.36 -2.26
CA GLY A 130 -12.69 11.04 -0.97
C GLY A 130 -12.34 12.52 -1.09
N GLU A 131 -12.22 13.20 0.06
CA GLU A 131 -11.83 14.61 0.14
C GLU A 131 -10.30 14.75 0.22
N THR A 132 -9.80 15.85 -0.32
CA THR A 132 -8.40 16.24 -0.23
C THR A 132 -8.07 16.79 1.17
N ALA A 133 -6.78 16.80 1.53
CA ALA A 133 -6.34 17.45 2.77
C ALA A 133 -6.71 18.95 2.81
N ALA A 134 -6.66 19.63 1.65
CA ALA A 134 -7.09 21.03 1.57
C ALA A 134 -8.58 21.22 1.86
N GLU A 135 -9.45 20.37 1.30
CA GLU A 135 -10.90 20.43 1.56
C GLU A 135 -11.20 20.15 3.03
N TRP A 136 -10.57 19.13 3.59
CA TRP A 136 -10.72 18.81 5.01
C TRP A 136 -10.28 19.96 5.91
N LEU A 137 -9.08 20.54 5.70
CA LEU A 137 -8.56 21.67 6.48
C LEU A 137 -9.46 22.90 6.40
N ASN A 138 -10.05 23.18 5.24
CA ASN A 138 -10.93 24.35 5.08
C ASN A 138 -12.27 24.24 5.82
N ARG A 139 -12.70 23.03 6.21
CA ARG A 139 -13.97 22.81 6.94
C ARG A 139 -13.78 22.38 8.40
N ALA A 140 -12.60 21.81 8.73
CA ALA A 140 -12.33 21.32 10.08
C ALA A 140 -12.20 22.47 11.08
N SER A 141 -12.70 22.26 12.29
CA SER A 141 -12.49 23.18 13.39
C SER A 141 -11.05 23.11 13.91
N GLU A 142 -10.59 24.17 14.56
CA GLU A 142 -9.28 24.21 15.20
C GLU A 142 -9.05 23.00 16.15
N SER A 143 -10.08 22.62 16.90
CA SER A 143 -10.01 21.46 17.81
C SER A 143 -9.84 20.13 17.06
N GLU A 144 -10.50 19.94 15.93
CA GLU A 144 -10.34 18.73 15.12
C GLU A 144 -8.94 18.66 14.50
N ILE A 145 -8.42 19.77 13.99
CA ILE A 145 -7.06 19.87 13.47
C ILE A 145 -6.04 19.54 14.56
N SER A 146 -6.19 20.14 15.74
CA SER A 146 -5.32 19.89 16.88
C SER A 146 -5.31 18.42 17.30
N VAL A 147 -6.47 17.76 17.36
CA VAL A 147 -6.58 16.33 17.67
C VAL A 147 -5.84 15.48 16.63
N VAL A 148 -6.03 15.75 15.34
CA VAL A 148 -5.37 14.99 14.27
C VAL A 148 -3.85 15.15 14.33
N LEU A 149 -3.35 16.37 14.49
CA LEU A 149 -1.92 16.63 14.58
C LEU A 149 -1.30 15.98 15.82
N LYS A 150 -2.02 15.97 16.95
CA LYS A 150 -1.55 15.39 18.20
C LYS A 150 -1.55 13.86 18.18
N GLU A 151 -2.64 13.24 17.73
CA GLU A 151 -2.81 11.80 17.81
C GLU A 151 -2.10 11.05 16.68
N PHE A 152 -2.07 11.63 15.48
CA PHE A 152 -1.49 10.97 14.29
C PHE A 152 -0.18 11.61 13.83
N GLY A 153 0.05 12.88 14.14
CA GLY A 153 1.28 13.60 13.82
C GLY A 153 2.30 13.65 14.98
N GLU A 154 1.95 13.14 16.15
CA GLU A 154 2.77 13.21 17.37
C GLU A 154 3.20 14.65 17.75
N GLU A 155 2.46 15.66 17.25
CA GLU A 155 2.75 17.07 17.51
C GLU A 155 2.29 17.46 18.91
N ARG A 156 3.24 17.86 19.76
CA ARG A 156 2.97 18.17 21.18
C ARG A 156 2.38 19.55 21.40
N HIS A 157 2.55 20.44 20.41
CA HIS A 157 2.14 21.85 20.50
C HIS A 157 0.97 22.17 19.55
N ALA A 158 0.22 21.14 19.14
CA ALA A 158 -0.94 21.28 18.25
C ALA A 158 -2.15 21.93 18.96
#